data_b378f19af9be0fa3d62f02e0f1c65f1a
#
_entry.id   b378f19af9be0fa3d62f02e0f1c65f1a
#
_cell.length_a   1.000
_cell.length_b   1.000
_cell.length_c   1.000
_cell.angle_alpha   90.00
_cell.angle_beta   90.00
_cell.angle_gamma   90.00
#
_symmetry.space_group_name_H-M   'P 1'
#
loop_
_entity.id
_entity.type
_entity.pdbx_description
1 polymer ?
#
loop_
_entity_poly.entity_id
_entity_poly.type
_entity_poly.pdbx_seq_one_letter_code
_entity_poly.pdbx_strand_id
1 'polypeptide(L)'
;MYNPQLDSDGKLKHLLTIEGLPKKILTQILDTAETFVGVAERDIKKVPLLRGKTVCNIFFENSTRTRTTFEIAAKRLSADVINLNVGTSSQSKGETILDTVDNLIAMHADMFVVRHSQSGAVHFIAQHVPDNISVINAGDGRHAHPTQGLLD
;
A
#
# COMPACT_ATOMS: atom_id res chain seq x y z
N MET A 1 -16.61 17.57 -2.51
CA MET A 1 -16.42 16.82 -1.27
C MET A 1 -15.00 16.24 -1.26
N TYR A 2 -14.28 16.45 -0.19
CA TYR A 2 -12.91 15.99 -0.07
C TYR A 2 -12.83 14.46 -0.01
N ASN A 3 -12.02 13.86 -0.88
CA ASN A 3 -11.75 12.43 -0.87
C ASN A 3 -10.24 12.20 -0.69
N PRO A 4 -9.81 11.66 0.44
CA PRO A 4 -8.37 11.49 0.71
C PRO A 4 -7.68 10.53 -0.24
N GLN A 5 -8.43 9.70 -0.95
CA GLN A 5 -7.88 8.76 -1.91
C GLN A 5 -7.50 9.40 -3.26
N LEU A 6 -7.98 10.60 -3.52
CA LEU A 6 -7.77 11.28 -4.80
C LEU A 6 -6.92 12.54 -4.62
N ASP A 7 -6.12 12.87 -5.63
CA ASP A 7 -5.40 14.14 -5.68
C ASP A 7 -6.27 15.28 -6.23
N SER A 8 -5.70 16.47 -6.38
CA SER A 8 -6.42 17.65 -6.86
C SER A 8 -6.95 17.49 -8.29
N ASP A 9 -6.36 16.61 -9.08
CA ASP A 9 -6.75 16.32 -10.45
C ASP A 9 -7.75 15.17 -10.56
N GLY A 10 -8.17 14.61 -9.43
CA GLY A 10 -9.08 13.47 -9.37
C GLY A 10 -8.44 12.13 -9.65
N LYS A 11 -7.09 12.07 -9.67
CA LYS A 11 -6.36 10.82 -9.87
C LYS A 11 -6.14 10.10 -8.54
N LEU A 12 -6.00 8.77 -8.62
CA LEU A 12 -5.77 7.95 -7.43
C LEU A 12 -4.44 8.30 -6.77
N LYS A 13 -4.50 8.67 -5.49
CA LYS A 13 -3.34 8.95 -4.65
C LYS A 13 -3.11 7.84 -3.65
N HIS A 14 -4.17 7.41 -2.97
CA HIS A 14 -4.15 6.33 -1.98
C HIS A 14 -5.25 5.33 -2.28
N LEU A 15 -4.99 4.06 -2.00
CA LEU A 15 -6.01 3.01 -2.07
C LEU A 15 -6.34 2.54 -0.66
N LEU A 16 -7.36 3.13 -0.05
CA LEU A 16 -7.75 2.89 1.35
C LEU A 16 -8.98 2.01 1.47
N THR A 17 -9.96 2.23 0.59
CA THR A 17 -11.20 1.48 0.55
C THR A 17 -11.77 1.54 -0.86
N ILE A 18 -12.59 0.55 -1.22
CA ILE A 18 -13.32 0.58 -2.50
C ILE A 18 -14.43 1.63 -2.44
N GLU A 19 -15.07 1.75 -1.28
CA GLU A 19 -16.15 2.71 -1.06
C GLU A 19 -15.64 4.13 -1.28
N GLY A 20 -16.40 4.91 -2.05
CA GLY A 20 -16.06 6.30 -2.35
C GLY A 20 -15.15 6.49 -3.54
N LEU A 21 -14.60 5.42 -4.13
CA LEU A 21 -13.83 5.56 -5.36
C LEU A 21 -14.74 5.63 -6.58
N PRO A 22 -14.46 6.55 -7.53
CA PRO A 22 -15.21 6.59 -8.78
C PRO A 22 -15.09 5.27 -9.55
N LYS A 23 -16.17 4.86 -10.19
CA LYS A 23 -16.20 3.64 -11.02
C LYS A 23 -15.07 3.64 -12.06
N LYS A 24 -14.78 4.80 -12.64
CA LYS A 24 -13.69 4.96 -13.62
C LYS A 24 -12.35 4.49 -13.06
N ILE A 25 -12.04 4.85 -11.82
CA ILE A 25 -10.78 4.46 -11.18
C ILE A 25 -10.75 2.96 -10.88
N LEU A 26 -11.85 2.39 -10.38
CA LEU A 26 -11.95 0.96 -10.15
C LEU A 26 -11.75 0.18 -11.45
N THR A 27 -12.36 0.64 -12.54
CA THR A 27 -12.21 0.03 -13.85
C THR A 27 -10.76 0.12 -14.33
N GLN A 28 -10.10 1.26 -14.15
CA GLN A 28 -8.69 1.42 -14.52
C GLN A 28 -7.78 0.46 -13.76
N ILE A 29 -8.03 0.27 -12.46
CA ILE A 29 -7.24 -0.68 -11.65
C ILE A 29 -7.41 -2.10 -12.20
N LEU A 30 -8.65 -2.53 -12.46
CA LEU A 30 -8.94 -3.88 -12.95
C LEU A 30 -8.37 -4.09 -14.36
N ASP A 31 -8.51 -3.12 -15.25
CA ASP A 31 -7.96 -3.20 -16.61
C ASP A 31 -6.43 -3.28 -16.58
N THR A 32 -5.79 -2.48 -15.74
CA THR A 32 -4.34 -2.53 -15.56
C THR A 32 -3.90 -3.88 -15.01
N ALA A 33 -4.63 -4.41 -14.04
CA ALA A 33 -4.33 -5.73 -13.47
C ALA A 33 -4.34 -6.82 -14.53
N GLU A 34 -5.29 -6.78 -15.49
CA GLU A 34 -5.33 -7.75 -16.57
C GLU A 34 -4.07 -7.72 -17.43
N THR A 35 -3.45 -6.56 -17.62
CA THR A 35 -2.21 -6.46 -18.39
C THR A 35 -1.05 -7.20 -17.73
N PHE A 36 -1.12 -7.45 -16.43
CA PHE A 36 -0.07 -8.13 -15.68
C PHE A 36 -0.27 -9.64 -15.53
N VAL A 37 -1.42 -10.18 -15.93
CA VAL A 37 -1.74 -11.60 -15.75
C VAL A 37 -0.66 -12.51 -16.36
N GLY A 38 -0.16 -12.15 -17.54
CA GLY A 38 0.86 -12.93 -18.23
C GLY A 38 2.28 -12.79 -17.68
N VAL A 39 2.55 -11.80 -16.84
CA VAL A 39 3.93 -11.52 -16.37
C VAL A 39 4.47 -12.66 -15.52
N ALA A 40 3.65 -13.27 -14.68
CA ALA A 40 4.05 -14.36 -13.81
C ALA A 40 4.39 -15.64 -14.56
N GLU A 41 3.96 -15.77 -15.82
CA GLU A 41 4.19 -16.94 -16.67
C GLU A 41 5.42 -16.78 -17.58
N ARG A 42 6.05 -15.61 -17.56
CA ARG A 42 7.24 -15.35 -18.35
C ARG A 42 8.48 -16.00 -17.72
N ASP A 43 9.50 -16.23 -18.53
CA ASP A 43 10.82 -16.62 -18.02
C ASP A 43 11.41 -15.52 -17.13
N ILE A 44 11.29 -14.27 -17.57
CA ILE A 44 11.66 -13.10 -16.76
C ILE A 44 10.37 -12.48 -16.24
N LYS A 45 10.10 -12.66 -14.94
CA LYS A 45 8.87 -12.23 -14.28
C LYS A 45 8.95 -10.81 -13.77
N LYS A 46 9.46 -9.89 -14.59
CA LYS A 46 9.64 -8.49 -14.21
C LYS A 46 9.28 -7.53 -15.33
N VAL A 47 8.75 -6.37 -14.92
CA VAL A 47 8.58 -5.20 -15.78
C VAL A 47 9.13 -3.97 -15.03
N PRO A 48 9.66 -2.94 -15.72
CA PRO A 48 10.41 -1.85 -15.07
C PRO A 48 9.56 -0.67 -14.61
N LEU A 49 8.27 -0.86 -14.34
CA LEU A 49 7.34 0.25 -14.08
C LEU A 49 7.63 1.03 -12.79
N LEU A 50 8.15 0.36 -11.76
CA LEU A 50 8.49 1.00 -10.49
C LEU A 50 9.99 1.02 -10.22
N ARG A 51 10.80 0.95 -11.28
CA ARG A 51 12.25 1.01 -11.16
C ARG A 51 12.66 2.33 -10.52
N GLY A 52 13.49 2.26 -9.50
CA GLY A 52 13.93 3.44 -8.75
C GLY A 52 12.99 3.89 -7.65
N LYS A 53 11.81 3.24 -7.50
CA LYS A 53 10.87 3.54 -6.42
C LYS A 53 11.09 2.59 -5.26
N THR A 54 10.82 3.09 -4.04
CA THR A 54 10.94 2.31 -2.82
C THR A 54 9.55 2.07 -2.23
N VAL A 55 9.19 0.80 -2.06
CA VAL A 55 7.93 0.38 -1.46
C VAL A 55 8.21 -0.20 -0.08
N CYS A 56 7.54 0.34 0.93
CA CYS A 56 7.65 -0.15 2.30
C CYS A 56 6.39 -0.91 2.68
N ASN A 57 6.54 -2.20 2.97
CA ASN A 57 5.47 -3.01 3.52
C ASN A 57 5.54 -2.92 5.04
N ILE A 58 4.60 -2.19 5.65
CA ILE A 58 4.57 -1.94 7.09
C ILE A 58 3.43 -2.71 7.70
N PHE A 59 3.74 -3.80 8.39
CA PHE A 59 2.73 -4.67 8.97
C PHE A 59 2.79 -4.58 10.50
N PHE A 60 1.77 -3.96 11.07
CA PHE A 60 1.54 -3.87 12.51
C PHE A 60 0.78 -5.09 13.04
N GLU A 61 0.24 -5.88 12.13
CA GLU A 61 -0.43 -7.14 12.42
C GLU A 61 0.21 -8.22 11.56
N ASN A 62 0.46 -9.38 12.13
CA ASN A 62 1.13 -10.45 11.41
C ASN A 62 0.24 -11.04 10.32
N SER A 63 0.70 -11.01 9.08
CA SER A 63 0.07 -11.68 7.96
C SER A 63 1.13 -11.98 6.89
N THR A 64 1.78 -13.13 7.04
CA THR A 64 2.85 -13.56 6.14
C THR A 64 2.38 -13.65 4.70
N ARG A 65 1.19 -14.20 4.48
CA ARG A 65 0.63 -14.39 3.14
C ARG A 65 0.43 -13.05 2.42
N THR A 66 -0.22 -12.10 3.07
CA THR A 66 -0.48 -10.77 2.47
C THR A 66 0.82 -10.02 2.23
N ARG A 67 1.73 -10.02 3.22
CA ARG A 67 3.03 -9.35 3.08
C ARG A 67 3.84 -9.92 1.92
N THR A 68 3.90 -11.24 1.81
CA THR A 68 4.63 -11.91 0.73
C THR A 68 4.05 -11.57 -0.63
N THR A 69 2.73 -11.53 -0.75
CA THR A 69 2.06 -11.17 -2.00
C THR A 69 2.45 -9.76 -2.44
N PHE A 70 2.41 -8.79 -1.54
CA PHE A 70 2.79 -7.41 -1.87
C PHE A 70 4.28 -7.29 -2.16
N GLU A 71 5.12 -8.02 -1.46
CA GLU A 71 6.56 -8.06 -1.72
C GLU A 71 6.86 -8.56 -3.13
N ILE A 72 6.26 -9.67 -3.53
CA ILE A 72 6.44 -10.23 -4.86
C ILE A 72 5.94 -9.27 -5.92
N ALA A 73 4.76 -8.67 -5.72
CA ALA A 73 4.20 -7.73 -6.67
C ALA A 73 5.12 -6.53 -6.90
N ALA A 74 5.63 -5.93 -5.83
CA ALA A 74 6.54 -4.79 -5.92
C ALA A 74 7.84 -5.15 -6.62
N LYS A 75 8.41 -6.31 -6.31
CA LYS A 75 9.66 -6.78 -6.93
C LYS A 75 9.48 -7.07 -8.42
N ARG A 76 8.33 -7.60 -8.81
CA ARG A 76 8.02 -7.85 -10.24
C ARG A 76 7.85 -6.55 -11.02
N LEU A 77 7.50 -5.46 -10.36
CA LEU A 77 7.46 -4.13 -10.96
C LEU A 77 8.80 -3.39 -10.86
N SER A 78 9.84 -4.07 -10.38
CA SER A 78 11.23 -3.58 -10.24
C SER A 78 11.41 -2.50 -9.16
N ALA A 79 10.52 -2.44 -8.18
CA ALA A 79 10.69 -1.59 -7.02
C ALA A 79 11.72 -2.16 -6.04
N ASP A 80 12.36 -1.29 -5.29
CA ASP A 80 13.07 -1.69 -4.09
C ASP A 80 12.05 -1.90 -2.97
N VAL A 81 12.22 -2.96 -2.19
CA VAL A 81 11.23 -3.34 -1.18
C VAL A 81 11.85 -3.37 0.21
N ILE A 82 11.20 -2.70 1.14
CA ILE A 82 11.53 -2.77 2.57
C ILE A 82 10.35 -3.42 3.28
N ASN A 83 10.59 -4.53 3.96
CA ASN A 83 9.59 -5.18 4.80
C ASN A 83 9.83 -4.82 6.25
N LEU A 84 8.82 -4.26 6.90
CA LEU A 84 8.88 -3.87 8.29
C LEU A 84 7.75 -4.54 9.05
N ASN A 85 8.12 -5.38 10.01
CA ASN A 85 7.16 -6.02 10.89
C ASN A 85 7.20 -5.30 12.24
N VAL A 86 6.22 -4.42 12.45
CA VAL A 86 6.16 -3.59 13.67
C VAL A 86 5.27 -4.30 14.67
N GLY A 87 5.87 -5.16 15.47
CA GLY A 87 5.15 -5.89 16.51
C GLY A 87 4.94 -5.04 17.75
N THR A 88 4.39 -5.69 18.77
CA THR A 88 4.14 -5.07 20.08
C THR A 88 5.40 -4.52 20.73
N SER A 89 6.58 -5.00 20.34
CA SER A 89 7.86 -4.58 20.93
C SER A 89 8.18 -3.10 20.67
N SER A 90 7.92 -2.59 19.47
CA SER A 90 8.14 -1.17 19.14
C SER A 90 7.18 -0.27 19.90
N GLN A 91 5.92 -0.68 19.99
CA GLN A 91 4.91 0.06 20.75
C GLN A 91 5.23 0.07 22.25
N SER A 92 5.75 -1.03 22.79
CA SER A 92 6.14 -1.10 24.19
C SER A 92 7.35 -0.22 24.53
N LYS A 93 8.11 0.20 23.52
CA LYS A 93 9.21 1.15 23.67
C LYS A 93 8.76 2.60 23.47
N GLY A 94 7.46 2.86 23.37
CA GLY A 94 6.93 4.20 23.22
C GLY A 94 6.95 4.73 21.79
N GLU A 95 7.34 3.93 20.80
CA GLU A 95 7.30 4.33 19.40
C GLU A 95 5.87 4.32 18.89
N THR A 96 5.45 5.44 18.28
CA THR A 96 4.12 5.57 17.71
C THR A 96 4.10 5.13 16.24
N ILE A 97 2.88 4.92 15.69
CA ILE A 97 2.68 4.68 14.26
C ILE A 97 3.34 5.79 13.42
N LEU A 98 3.14 7.05 13.83
CA LEU A 98 3.67 8.20 13.09
C LEU A 98 5.19 8.27 13.17
N ASP A 99 5.79 7.89 14.28
CA ASP A 99 7.27 7.86 14.40
C ASP A 99 7.88 6.87 13.41
N THR A 100 7.30 5.69 13.30
CA THR A 100 7.72 4.68 12.33
C THR A 100 7.60 5.21 10.90
N VAL A 101 6.45 5.80 10.58
CA VAL A 101 6.18 6.37 9.25
C VAL A 101 7.15 7.51 8.94
N ASP A 102 7.41 8.42 9.90
CA ASP A 102 8.32 9.54 9.71
C ASP A 102 9.75 9.09 9.43
N ASN A 103 10.21 8.04 10.08
CA ASN A 103 11.53 7.47 9.80
C ASN A 103 11.63 6.98 8.34
N LEU A 104 10.60 6.32 7.85
CA LEU A 104 10.57 5.83 6.47
C LEU A 104 10.43 6.96 5.46
N ILE A 105 9.68 8.02 5.80
CA ILE A 105 9.60 9.23 4.96
C ILE A 105 10.99 9.86 4.82
N ALA A 106 11.73 9.94 5.92
CA ALA A 106 13.09 10.47 5.92
C ALA A 106 14.06 9.63 5.08
N MET A 107 13.75 8.34 4.87
CA MET A 107 14.53 7.43 4.01
C MET A 107 14.08 7.48 2.54
N HIS A 108 13.23 8.44 2.19
CA HIS A 108 12.75 8.66 0.81
C HIS A 108 11.90 7.51 0.26
N ALA A 109 11.07 6.90 1.09
CA ALA A 109 10.07 5.93 0.62
C ALA A 109 9.06 6.61 -0.32
N ASP A 110 8.59 5.88 -1.33
CA ASP A 110 7.63 6.38 -2.30
C ASP A 110 6.22 5.85 -2.07
N MET A 111 6.10 4.68 -1.46
CA MET A 111 4.81 4.03 -1.24
C MET A 111 4.85 3.22 0.05
N PHE A 112 3.76 3.29 0.80
CA PHE A 112 3.54 2.45 1.97
C PHE A 112 2.39 1.48 1.72
N VAL A 113 2.63 0.20 1.99
CA VAL A 113 1.59 -0.83 2.05
C VAL A 113 1.43 -1.18 3.53
N VAL A 114 0.29 -0.87 4.09
CA VAL A 114 0.10 -0.89 5.55
C VAL A 114 -1.02 -1.87 5.94
N ARG A 115 -0.73 -2.71 6.93
CA ARG A 115 -1.73 -3.55 7.58
C ARG A 115 -1.71 -3.28 9.08
N HIS A 116 -2.89 -3.03 9.64
CA HIS A 116 -3.05 -2.73 11.06
C HIS A 116 -4.29 -3.41 11.61
N SER A 117 -4.26 -3.76 12.90
CA SER A 117 -5.40 -4.40 13.58
C SER A 117 -6.55 -3.44 13.86
N GLN A 118 -6.30 -2.15 13.92
CA GLN A 118 -7.31 -1.13 14.23
C GLN A 118 -7.91 -0.52 12.98
N SER A 119 -9.23 -0.48 12.91
CA SER A 119 -9.95 0.19 11.83
C SER A 119 -9.63 1.68 11.80
N GLY A 120 -9.38 2.20 10.61
CA GLY A 120 -9.04 3.61 10.42
C GLY A 120 -7.57 3.96 10.57
N ALA A 121 -6.71 3.04 11.04
CA ALA A 121 -5.29 3.32 11.22
C ALA A 121 -4.59 3.66 9.91
N VAL A 122 -4.94 3.01 8.82
CA VAL A 122 -4.34 3.25 7.51
C VAL A 122 -4.77 4.61 6.96
N HIS A 123 -6.01 5.01 7.17
CA HIS A 123 -6.48 6.36 6.83
C HIS A 123 -5.70 7.43 7.58
N PHE A 124 -5.44 7.20 8.85
CA PHE A 124 -4.66 8.11 9.69
C PHE A 124 -3.24 8.31 9.13
N ILE A 125 -2.59 7.25 8.69
CA ILE A 125 -1.29 7.31 8.05
C ILE A 125 -1.38 8.09 6.72
N ALA A 126 -2.40 7.81 5.91
CA ALA A 126 -2.58 8.49 4.63
C ALA A 126 -2.76 10.00 4.78
N GLN A 127 -3.40 10.45 5.85
CA GLN A 127 -3.57 11.87 6.13
C GLN A 127 -2.26 12.54 6.58
N HIS A 128 -1.33 11.77 7.10
CA HIS A 128 -0.07 12.28 7.65
C HIS A 128 1.04 12.40 6.59
N VAL A 129 1.06 11.51 5.60
CA VAL A 129 2.16 11.47 4.63
C VAL A 129 2.13 12.67 3.67
N PRO A 130 3.30 13.10 3.17
CA PRO A 130 3.35 14.16 2.15
C PRO A 130 2.76 13.71 0.81
N ASP A 131 2.48 14.68 -0.07
CA ASP A 131 1.77 14.44 -1.33
C ASP A 131 2.48 13.48 -2.29
N ASN A 132 3.79 13.33 -2.16
CA ASN A 132 4.58 12.46 -3.03
C ASN A 132 4.56 10.98 -2.61
N ILE A 133 3.88 10.64 -1.50
CA ILE A 133 3.81 9.27 -1.00
C ILE A 133 2.39 8.74 -1.13
N SER A 134 2.26 7.54 -1.69
CA SER A 134 0.99 6.83 -1.80
C SER A 134 0.89 5.75 -0.72
N VAL A 135 -0.32 5.54 -0.21
CA VAL A 135 -0.60 4.54 0.82
C VAL A 135 -1.62 3.53 0.28
N ILE A 136 -1.31 2.25 0.43
CA ILE A 136 -2.22 1.15 0.10
C ILE A 136 -2.61 0.44 1.39
N ASN A 137 -3.89 0.28 1.60
CA ASN A 137 -4.44 -0.46 2.74
C ASN A 137 -4.39 -1.97 2.47
N ALA A 138 -3.57 -2.69 3.21
CA ALA A 138 -3.46 -4.14 3.13
C ALA A 138 -4.30 -4.84 4.21
N GLY A 139 -5.22 -4.11 4.82
CA GLY A 139 -6.15 -4.58 5.85
C GLY A 139 -6.06 -3.74 7.12
N ASP A 140 -7.18 -3.18 7.57
CA ASP A 140 -7.25 -2.42 8.82
C ASP A 140 -8.43 -2.90 9.69
N GLY A 141 -8.15 -3.93 10.48
CA GLY A 141 -9.15 -4.52 11.36
C GLY A 141 -10.33 -5.09 10.58
N ARG A 142 -11.53 -4.62 10.90
CA ARG A 142 -12.76 -5.01 10.20
C ARG A 142 -13.23 -3.98 9.18
N HIS A 143 -12.47 -2.92 8.99
CA HIS A 143 -12.90 -1.79 8.17
C HIS A 143 -12.78 -2.09 6.68
N ALA A 144 -11.57 -2.32 6.16
CA ALA A 144 -11.36 -2.45 4.74
C ALA A 144 -10.11 -3.27 4.39
N HIS A 145 -10.19 -3.95 3.25
CA HIS A 145 -9.04 -4.56 2.58
C HIS A 145 -9.31 -4.47 1.07
N PRO A 146 -9.07 -3.28 0.46
CA PRO A 146 -9.54 -3.00 -0.89
C PRO A 146 -8.98 -3.91 -1.98
N THR A 147 -7.72 -4.32 -1.89
CA THR A 147 -7.15 -5.22 -2.91
C THR A 147 -7.83 -6.58 -2.89
N GLN A 148 -8.18 -7.09 -1.70
CA GLN A 148 -8.90 -8.33 -1.58
C GLN A 148 -10.33 -8.20 -2.13
N GLY A 149 -11.00 -7.07 -1.85
CA GLY A 149 -12.33 -6.79 -2.39
C GLY A 149 -12.36 -6.71 -3.90
N LEU A 150 -11.30 -6.19 -4.53
CA LEU A 150 -11.19 -6.10 -5.99
C LEU A 150 -11.00 -7.48 -6.65
N LEU A 151 -10.43 -8.44 -5.93
CA LEU A 151 -10.28 -9.81 -6.42
C LEU A 151 -11.61 -10.56 -6.44
N ASP A 152 -12.51 -10.21 -5.55
CA ASP A 152 -13.84 -10.80 -5.46
C ASP A 152 -14.79 -10.08 -6.42
#